data_3fed88839ed8ade9ab4e71cebeb19f35
#
_entry.id   3fed88839ed8ade9ab4e71cebeb19f35
#
_cell.length_a   1.000
_cell.length_b   1.000
_cell.length_c   1.000
_cell.angle_alpha   90.00
_cell.angle_beta   90.00
_cell.angle_gamma   90.00
#
_symmetry.space_group_name_H-M   'P 1'
#
loop_
_entity.id
_entity.type
_entity.pdbx_description
1 polymer ?
#
loop_
_entity_poly.entity_id
_entity_poly.type
_entity_poly.pdbx_seq_one_letter_code
_entity_poly.pdbx_strand_id
1 'polypeptide(L)'
;MTYQQVLDFLFNALPMFQRVGGAAYKKDLHNTIALCRALGDPQKGFRSVHVAGTNGKGSTSHMLASVLMEAGCRTGLYTSPHLRDFRERIRINGQMVPEEKVIEFTMRNRELFREIEPSFFEMTVGLAFEYFREEQVDIAIIETGMGGRLDSTNIITPELSLITNIGWDHTAFLGNTLPEIAREKAGIIKAGVPVVISETQPETEEVFRKKAAEMQADIYFADQLYDISVRSFTADAPHADYLLQDPGKGLQVLQSPLTGQYQLQNIRGVYAALVQLRRLGWQISDEALERGIRKVKSNTGLRGRWEILQQHPLVIVDTGHNKNGISYILQQLATVPRRQLHMVIGMVNDKDVSGILEMLPKDALYYFTQASVPRALDAGTLAEQAAGFGLRGRVIPSVPAALEEALQQADASDLIFVGGSTFVAAEVL
;
A
#
# COMPACT_ATOMS: atom_id res chain seq x y z
N MET A 1 -7.31 -27.25 14.16
CA MET A 1 -6.13 -26.95 13.31
C MET A 1 -5.27 -25.93 14.06
N THR A 2 -3.94 -26.03 13.93
CA THR A 2 -3.05 -24.95 14.37
C THR A 2 -3.15 -23.74 13.43
N TYR A 3 -2.68 -22.57 13.84
CA TYR A 3 -2.65 -21.38 12.97
C TYR A 3 -1.93 -21.65 11.65
N GLN A 4 -0.74 -22.30 11.71
CA GLN A 4 0.01 -22.67 10.50
C GLN A 4 -0.79 -23.58 9.56
N GLN A 5 -1.48 -24.58 10.09
CA GLN A 5 -2.34 -25.46 9.28
C GLN A 5 -3.52 -24.71 8.65
N VAL A 6 -4.02 -23.67 9.31
CA VAL A 6 -5.05 -22.80 8.74
C VAL A 6 -4.46 -21.94 7.61
N LEU A 7 -3.30 -21.36 7.79
CA LEU A 7 -2.62 -20.61 6.73
C LEU A 7 -2.32 -21.51 5.52
N ASP A 8 -1.81 -22.73 5.74
CA ASP A 8 -1.54 -23.69 4.67
C ASP A 8 -2.83 -24.06 3.90
N PHE A 9 -3.96 -24.21 4.62
CA PHE A 9 -5.27 -24.41 4.00
C PHE A 9 -5.66 -23.20 3.15
N LEU A 10 -5.60 -21.98 3.69
CA LEU A 10 -5.98 -20.76 3.00
C LEU A 10 -5.11 -20.50 1.78
N PHE A 11 -3.80 -20.72 1.88
CA PHE A 11 -2.86 -20.49 0.79
C PHE A 11 -2.91 -21.56 -0.29
N ASN A 12 -3.27 -22.80 0.02
CA ASN A 12 -3.27 -23.93 -0.92
C ASN A 12 -4.65 -24.23 -1.49
N ALA A 13 -5.71 -24.08 -0.69
CA ALA A 13 -7.06 -24.44 -1.08
C ALA A 13 -7.80 -23.31 -1.84
N LEU A 14 -7.37 -22.04 -1.66
CA LEU A 14 -8.01 -20.89 -2.28
C LEU A 14 -7.08 -20.24 -3.31
N PRO A 15 -7.61 -19.83 -4.49
CA PRO A 15 -6.83 -19.11 -5.48
C PRO A 15 -6.28 -17.81 -4.89
N MET A 16 -4.96 -17.66 -4.88
CA MET A 16 -4.28 -16.48 -4.31
C MET A 16 -3.47 -15.77 -5.39
N PHE A 17 -3.78 -14.48 -5.64
CA PHE A 17 -3.10 -13.68 -6.66
C PHE A 17 -1.56 -13.63 -6.46
N GLN A 18 -1.09 -13.57 -5.24
CA GLN A 18 0.35 -13.58 -4.93
C GLN A 18 1.08 -14.86 -5.37
N ARG A 19 0.36 -16.00 -5.50
CA ARG A 19 0.93 -17.29 -5.93
C ARG A 19 0.67 -17.62 -7.40
N VAL A 20 -0.58 -17.44 -7.86
CA VAL A 20 -1.01 -17.89 -9.19
C VAL A 20 -1.27 -16.72 -10.15
N GLY A 21 -0.98 -15.48 -9.72
CA GLY A 21 -1.15 -14.29 -10.56
C GLY A 21 -2.59 -14.10 -11.00
N GLY A 22 -2.77 -13.74 -12.26
CA GLY A 22 -4.06 -13.38 -12.84
C GLY A 22 -5.15 -14.44 -12.80
N ALA A 23 -4.79 -15.72 -12.68
CA ALA A 23 -5.76 -16.81 -12.58
C ALA A 23 -6.65 -16.73 -11.31
N ALA A 24 -6.18 -16.04 -10.26
CA ALA A 24 -6.98 -15.81 -9.05
C ALA A 24 -7.92 -14.60 -9.15
N TYR A 25 -7.80 -13.77 -10.19
CA TYR A 25 -8.62 -12.57 -10.33
C TYR A 25 -9.99 -12.91 -10.89
N LYS A 26 -11.04 -12.71 -10.09
CA LYS A 26 -12.44 -12.84 -10.53
C LYS A 26 -12.95 -11.48 -10.99
N LYS A 27 -13.61 -11.47 -12.18
CA LYS A 27 -14.12 -10.23 -12.82
C LYS A 27 -15.54 -9.87 -12.35
N ASP A 28 -15.89 -10.20 -11.12
CA ASP A 28 -17.19 -9.89 -10.50
C ASP A 28 -17.08 -9.88 -8.98
N LEU A 29 -18.17 -9.50 -8.30
CA LEU A 29 -18.27 -9.46 -6.84
C LEU A 29 -19.19 -10.56 -6.28
N HIS A 30 -19.59 -11.51 -7.13
CA HIS A 30 -20.61 -12.50 -6.76
C HIS A 30 -20.25 -13.28 -5.49
N ASN A 31 -19.04 -13.83 -5.47
CA ASN A 31 -18.59 -14.62 -4.32
C ASN A 31 -18.43 -13.79 -3.05
N THR A 32 -17.90 -12.56 -3.18
CA THR A 32 -17.77 -11.65 -2.03
C THR A 32 -19.15 -11.31 -1.44
N ILE A 33 -20.13 -11.01 -2.31
CA ILE A 33 -21.49 -10.70 -1.90
C ILE A 33 -22.15 -11.93 -1.26
N ALA A 34 -22.00 -13.12 -1.85
CA ALA A 34 -22.55 -14.37 -1.32
C ALA A 34 -21.95 -14.70 0.07
N LEU A 35 -20.60 -14.59 0.18
CA LEU A 35 -19.89 -14.80 1.43
C LEU A 35 -20.36 -13.81 2.52
N CYS A 36 -20.35 -12.51 2.23
CA CYS A 36 -20.75 -11.51 3.21
C CYS A 36 -22.24 -11.64 3.60
N ARG A 37 -23.12 -12.01 2.67
CA ARG A 37 -24.52 -12.31 2.98
C ARG A 37 -24.65 -13.48 3.94
N ALA A 38 -23.91 -14.57 3.72
CA ALA A 38 -23.90 -15.72 4.61
C ALA A 38 -23.32 -15.38 6.00
N LEU A 39 -22.40 -14.41 6.08
CA LEU A 39 -21.86 -13.86 7.33
C LEU A 39 -22.78 -12.81 7.99
N GLY A 40 -23.98 -12.58 7.45
CA GLY A 40 -24.96 -11.62 7.98
C GLY A 40 -24.62 -10.15 7.65
N ASP A 41 -24.11 -9.89 6.45
CA ASP A 41 -23.76 -8.56 5.91
C ASP A 41 -22.86 -7.71 6.83
N PRO A 42 -21.69 -8.23 7.26
CA PRO A 42 -20.85 -7.56 8.25
C PRO A 42 -20.40 -6.17 7.83
N GLN A 43 -20.27 -5.92 6.51
CA GLN A 43 -19.89 -4.62 5.95
C GLN A 43 -20.87 -3.48 6.26
N LYS A 44 -22.07 -3.79 6.74
CA LYS A 44 -23.09 -2.80 7.16
C LYS A 44 -22.97 -2.44 8.64
N GLY A 45 -22.12 -3.13 9.40
CA GLY A 45 -22.02 -3.01 10.87
C GLY A 45 -20.99 -1.99 11.35
N PHE A 46 -20.29 -1.29 10.46
CA PHE A 46 -19.29 -0.27 10.82
C PHE A 46 -19.21 0.83 9.75
N ARG A 47 -18.72 2.01 10.13
CA ARG A 47 -18.41 3.09 9.19
C ARG A 47 -17.05 2.85 8.56
N SER A 48 -16.80 3.41 7.37
CA SER A 48 -15.53 3.18 6.68
C SER A 48 -15.06 4.35 5.84
N VAL A 49 -13.74 4.41 5.57
CA VAL A 49 -13.11 5.18 4.50
C VAL A 49 -12.54 4.17 3.51
N HIS A 50 -12.83 4.35 2.22
CA HIS A 50 -12.36 3.47 1.16
C HIS A 50 -11.21 4.09 0.40
N VAL A 51 -10.07 3.41 0.33
CA VAL A 51 -8.83 3.93 -0.27
C VAL A 51 -8.42 3.11 -1.49
N ALA A 52 -8.38 3.76 -2.66
CA ALA A 52 -7.86 3.18 -3.91
C ALA A 52 -6.67 4.00 -4.45
N GLY A 53 -6.05 3.51 -5.50
CA GLY A 53 -4.93 4.16 -6.17
C GLY A 53 -3.92 3.17 -6.72
N THR A 54 -2.91 3.64 -7.42
CA THR A 54 -1.79 2.78 -7.86
C THR A 54 -0.76 2.69 -6.75
N ASN A 55 -0.13 3.79 -6.39
CA ASN A 55 0.85 3.89 -5.31
C ASN A 55 0.26 4.70 -4.14
N GLY A 56 0.85 4.56 -2.95
CA GLY A 56 0.48 5.36 -1.78
C GLY A 56 -0.69 4.84 -0.95
N LYS A 57 -1.51 3.89 -1.45
CA LYS A 57 -2.68 3.35 -0.73
C LYS A 57 -2.36 2.97 0.73
N GLY A 58 -1.39 2.08 0.92
CA GLY A 58 -1.02 1.60 2.25
C GLY A 58 -0.56 2.73 3.17
N SER A 59 0.33 3.63 2.70
CA SER A 59 0.77 4.80 3.49
C SER A 59 -0.40 5.68 3.89
N THR A 60 -1.29 5.99 2.95
CA THR A 60 -2.49 6.80 3.17
C THR A 60 -3.43 6.13 4.17
N SER A 61 -3.68 4.82 4.02
CA SER A 61 -4.54 4.06 4.93
C SER A 61 -3.98 4.03 6.35
N HIS A 62 -2.69 3.80 6.51
CA HIS A 62 -2.03 3.81 7.82
C HIS A 62 -2.03 5.20 8.47
N MET A 63 -1.79 6.27 7.69
CA MET A 63 -1.86 7.64 8.22
C MET A 63 -3.26 8.00 8.68
N LEU A 64 -4.29 7.70 7.88
CA LEU A 64 -5.70 7.92 8.26
C LEU A 64 -6.05 7.15 9.54
N ALA A 65 -5.71 5.86 9.60
CA ALA A 65 -5.95 5.04 10.78
C ALA A 65 -5.24 5.60 12.01
N SER A 66 -3.97 5.98 11.90
CA SER A 66 -3.19 6.56 12.99
C SER A 66 -3.79 7.86 13.54
N VAL A 67 -4.27 8.75 12.65
CA VAL A 67 -4.92 10.01 13.08
C VAL A 67 -6.25 9.73 13.77
N LEU A 68 -7.06 8.82 13.27
CA LEU A 68 -8.34 8.48 13.88
C LEU A 68 -8.15 7.81 15.25
N MET A 69 -7.12 6.98 15.41
CA MET A 69 -6.74 6.43 16.72
C MET A 69 -6.33 7.55 17.72
N GLU A 70 -5.53 8.52 17.30
CA GLU A 70 -5.15 9.68 18.12
C GLU A 70 -6.34 10.62 18.41
N ALA A 71 -7.38 10.56 17.59
CA ALA A 71 -8.66 11.24 17.81
C ALA A 71 -9.58 10.46 18.77
N GLY A 72 -9.16 9.29 19.28
CA GLY A 72 -9.90 8.48 20.23
C GLY A 72 -10.87 7.46 19.61
N CYS A 73 -10.86 7.29 18.28
CA CYS A 73 -11.72 6.30 17.61
C CYS A 73 -11.13 4.88 17.74
N ARG A 74 -11.98 3.90 18.01
CA ARG A 74 -11.65 2.48 17.83
C ARG A 74 -11.58 2.20 16.33
N THR A 75 -10.36 2.13 15.79
CA THR A 75 -10.12 2.18 14.36
C THR A 75 -9.71 0.83 13.79
N GLY A 76 -10.50 0.31 12.84
CA GLY A 76 -10.13 -0.82 12.00
C GLY A 76 -9.21 -0.38 10.85
N LEU A 77 -8.31 -1.26 10.43
CA LEU A 77 -7.44 -1.05 9.28
C LEU A 77 -7.32 -2.35 8.49
N TYR A 78 -7.73 -2.30 7.22
CA TYR A 78 -7.55 -3.38 6.24
C TYR A 78 -6.58 -2.95 5.16
N THR A 79 -5.48 -3.68 4.99
CA THR A 79 -4.43 -3.39 4.00
C THR A 79 -3.94 -4.64 3.29
N SER A 80 -3.35 -4.47 2.09
CA SER A 80 -2.75 -5.57 1.33
C SER A 80 -1.67 -5.09 0.36
N PRO A 81 -0.68 -5.96 0.06
CA PRO A 81 -0.39 -7.24 0.69
C PRO A 81 0.22 -7.09 2.10
N HIS A 82 0.34 -8.18 2.85
CA HIS A 82 1.19 -8.24 4.04
C HIS A 82 2.67 -8.39 3.66
N LEU A 83 3.56 -8.06 4.57
CA LEU A 83 5.00 -8.27 4.42
C LEU A 83 5.41 -9.67 4.90
N ARG A 84 5.20 -9.99 6.16
CA ARG A 84 5.62 -11.24 6.81
C ARG A 84 4.47 -12.07 7.35
N ASP A 85 3.56 -11.44 8.07
CA ASP A 85 2.46 -12.11 8.77
C ASP A 85 1.13 -11.81 8.10
N PHE A 86 0.34 -12.83 7.80
CA PHE A 86 -1.01 -12.69 7.26
C PHE A 86 -1.86 -11.68 8.04
N ARG A 87 -1.72 -11.66 9.37
CA ARG A 87 -2.50 -10.83 10.29
C ARG A 87 -2.22 -9.33 10.13
N GLU A 88 -1.12 -8.95 9.47
CA GLU A 88 -0.83 -7.54 9.15
C GLU A 88 -1.95 -6.89 8.33
N ARG A 89 -2.71 -7.71 7.57
CA ARG A 89 -3.81 -7.24 6.72
C ARG A 89 -5.00 -6.70 7.50
N ILE A 90 -5.17 -7.11 8.76
CA ILE A 90 -6.34 -6.81 9.57
C ILE A 90 -5.88 -6.36 10.95
N ARG A 91 -6.10 -5.09 11.25
CA ARG A 91 -5.71 -4.50 12.54
C ARG A 91 -6.86 -3.72 13.16
N ILE A 92 -6.89 -3.69 14.49
CA ILE A 92 -7.73 -2.77 15.27
C ILE A 92 -6.82 -2.04 16.24
N ASN A 93 -6.85 -0.71 16.22
CA ASN A 93 -5.96 0.14 17.02
C ASN A 93 -4.49 -0.30 16.96
N GLY A 94 -4.02 -0.62 15.73
CA GLY A 94 -2.66 -1.07 15.46
C GLY A 94 -2.36 -2.54 15.80
N GLN A 95 -3.21 -3.20 16.59
CA GLN A 95 -3.03 -4.61 16.94
C GLN A 95 -3.53 -5.51 15.81
N MET A 96 -2.72 -6.48 15.41
CA MET A 96 -3.10 -7.49 14.42
C MET A 96 -4.26 -8.36 14.92
N VAL A 97 -5.10 -8.83 14.03
CA VAL A 97 -6.13 -9.83 14.35
C VAL A 97 -5.50 -11.03 15.08
N PRO A 98 -6.09 -11.53 16.19
CA PRO A 98 -5.57 -12.69 16.90
C PRO A 98 -5.54 -13.96 16.02
N GLU A 99 -4.56 -14.84 16.25
CA GLU A 99 -4.48 -16.13 15.54
C GLU A 99 -5.73 -16.98 15.77
N GLU A 100 -6.24 -16.97 16.99
CA GLU A 100 -7.45 -17.68 17.41
C GLU A 100 -8.65 -17.24 16.57
N LYS A 101 -8.76 -15.94 16.27
CA LYS A 101 -9.85 -15.42 15.44
C LYS A 101 -9.76 -15.88 13.99
N VAL A 102 -8.56 -15.94 13.44
CA VAL A 102 -8.32 -16.49 12.08
C VAL A 102 -8.67 -17.98 12.04
N ILE A 103 -8.27 -18.74 13.07
CA ILE A 103 -8.60 -20.18 13.20
C ILE A 103 -10.10 -20.37 13.30
N GLU A 104 -10.75 -19.67 14.24
CA GLU A 104 -12.19 -19.76 14.48
C GLU A 104 -13.01 -19.47 13.23
N PHE A 105 -12.74 -18.32 12.58
CA PHE A 105 -13.42 -17.91 11.36
C PHE A 105 -13.29 -18.96 10.25
N THR A 106 -12.06 -19.45 10.02
CA THR A 106 -11.79 -20.41 8.96
C THR A 106 -12.48 -21.75 9.22
N MET A 107 -12.40 -22.24 10.45
CA MET A 107 -13.00 -23.52 10.81
C MET A 107 -14.53 -23.48 10.76
N ARG A 108 -15.14 -22.41 11.28
CA ARG A 108 -16.59 -22.21 11.28
C ARG A 108 -17.16 -22.11 9.87
N ASN A 109 -16.43 -21.48 8.94
CA ASN A 109 -16.91 -21.21 7.60
C ASN A 109 -16.40 -22.19 6.54
N ARG A 110 -15.77 -23.32 6.94
CA ARG A 110 -15.12 -24.23 6.02
C ARG A 110 -16.06 -24.81 4.95
N GLU A 111 -17.29 -25.19 5.33
CA GLU A 111 -18.29 -25.72 4.38
C GLU A 111 -18.78 -24.58 3.44
N LEU A 112 -18.99 -23.40 3.97
CA LEU A 112 -19.33 -22.21 3.18
C LEU A 112 -18.25 -21.89 2.12
N PHE A 113 -16.97 -22.06 2.46
CA PHE A 113 -15.87 -21.91 1.50
C PHE A 113 -15.88 -22.97 0.40
N ARG A 114 -16.35 -24.18 0.68
CA ARG A 114 -16.52 -25.23 -0.34
C ARG A 114 -17.70 -24.95 -1.29
N GLU A 115 -18.76 -24.33 -0.79
CA GLU A 115 -19.96 -24.00 -1.57
C GLU A 115 -19.73 -22.78 -2.47
N ILE A 116 -19.08 -21.72 -1.94
CA ILE A 116 -18.90 -20.43 -2.63
C ILE A 116 -17.61 -20.42 -3.45
N GLU A 117 -16.62 -21.21 -3.06
CA GLU A 117 -15.26 -21.21 -3.65
C GLU A 117 -14.65 -19.79 -3.71
N PRO A 118 -14.61 -19.05 -2.58
CA PRO A 118 -14.04 -17.72 -2.58
C PRO A 118 -12.54 -17.78 -2.88
N SER A 119 -12.00 -16.72 -3.49
CA SER A 119 -10.56 -16.53 -3.54
C SER A 119 -10.01 -16.22 -2.14
N PHE A 120 -8.71 -16.37 -1.97
CA PHE A 120 -8.01 -15.97 -0.73
C PHE A 120 -8.32 -14.50 -0.35
N PHE A 121 -8.39 -13.60 -1.35
CA PHE A 121 -8.67 -12.19 -1.08
C PHE A 121 -10.12 -11.97 -0.62
N GLU A 122 -11.09 -12.59 -1.27
CA GLU A 122 -12.52 -12.53 -0.89
C GLU A 122 -12.74 -13.05 0.53
N MET A 123 -12.10 -14.18 0.89
CA MET A 123 -12.15 -14.73 2.24
C MET A 123 -11.54 -13.76 3.27
N THR A 124 -10.38 -13.16 2.94
CA THR A 124 -9.71 -12.21 3.84
C THR A 124 -10.55 -10.96 4.08
N VAL A 125 -11.25 -10.46 3.05
CA VAL A 125 -12.21 -9.35 3.18
C VAL A 125 -13.38 -9.74 4.09
N GLY A 126 -13.94 -10.94 3.91
CA GLY A 126 -15.02 -11.45 4.77
C GLY A 126 -14.61 -11.53 6.25
N LEU A 127 -13.41 -12.08 6.53
CA LEU A 127 -12.83 -12.13 7.87
C LEU A 127 -12.66 -10.72 8.47
N ALA A 128 -12.09 -9.79 7.69
CA ALA A 128 -11.86 -8.43 8.17
C ALA A 128 -13.17 -7.72 8.54
N PHE A 129 -14.19 -7.82 7.69
CA PHE A 129 -15.46 -7.15 7.91
C PHE A 129 -16.22 -7.77 9.08
N GLU A 130 -16.19 -9.11 9.23
CA GLU A 130 -16.78 -9.76 10.39
C GLU A 130 -16.09 -9.34 11.68
N TYR A 131 -14.76 -9.34 11.69
CA TYR A 131 -13.96 -8.95 12.85
C TYR A 131 -14.21 -7.48 13.25
N PHE A 132 -14.26 -6.56 12.29
CA PHE A 132 -14.55 -5.14 12.57
C PHE A 132 -15.96 -4.93 13.15
N ARG A 133 -16.96 -5.66 12.65
CA ARG A 133 -18.33 -5.63 13.21
C ARG A 133 -18.37 -6.18 14.63
N GLU A 134 -17.78 -7.34 14.87
CA GLU A 134 -17.80 -7.99 16.19
C GLU A 134 -17.07 -7.14 17.24
N GLU A 135 -15.96 -6.55 16.86
CA GLU A 135 -15.19 -5.65 17.73
C GLU A 135 -15.76 -4.23 17.80
N GLN A 136 -16.88 -3.95 17.14
CA GLN A 136 -17.57 -2.68 17.17
C GLN A 136 -16.65 -1.49 16.90
N VAL A 137 -15.85 -1.53 15.82
CA VAL A 137 -15.00 -0.41 15.46
C VAL A 137 -15.85 0.82 15.09
N ASP A 138 -15.44 2.00 15.52
CA ASP A 138 -16.11 3.25 15.18
C ASP A 138 -16.00 3.55 13.69
N ILE A 139 -14.81 3.28 13.12
CA ILE A 139 -14.51 3.47 11.70
C ILE A 139 -13.42 2.50 11.26
N ALA A 140 -13.52 1.99 10.02
CA ALA A 140 -12.49 1.17 9.40
C ALA A 140 -11.93 1.85 8.15
N ILE A 141 -10.61 1.88 8.03
CA ILE A 141 -9.91 2.28 6.81
C ILE A 141 -9.69 1.04 5.96
N ILE A 142 -10.27 1.04 4.76
CA ILE A 142 -10.31 -0.13 3.87
C ILE A 142 -9.50 0.18 2.61
N GLU A 143 -8.36 -0.46 2.45
CA GLU A 143 -7.54 -0.39 1.24
C GLU A 143 -8.04 -1.39 0.20
N THR A 144 -8.22 -0.95 -1.06
CA THR A 144 -8.48 -1.86 -2.18
C THR A 144 -7.25 -2.73 -2.49
N GLY A 145 -7.46 -3.99 -2.83
CA GLY A 145 -6.38 -4.86 -3.28
C GLY A 145 -5.88 -4.50 -4.69
N MET A 146 -6.80 -4.42 -5.66
CA MET A 146 -6.50 -4.10 -7.05
C MET A 146 -7.67 -3.40 -7.73
N GLY A 147 -7.37 -2.31 -8.45
CA GLY A 147 -8.41 -1.54 -9.15
C GLY A 147 -9.31 -0.79 -8.18
N GLY A 148 -10.58 -1.11 -8.16
CA GLY A 148 -11.61 -0.53 -7.32
C GLY A 148 -12.99 -1.09 -7.64
N ARG A 149 -13.49 -0.93 -8.87
CA ARG A 149 -14.86 -1.30 -9.30
C ARG A 149 -15.21 -2.76 -8.98
N LEU A 150 -14.31 -3.69 -9.24
CA LEU A 150 -14.48 -5.13 -9.02
C LEU A 150 -13.58 -5.65 -7.88
N ASP A 151 -13.05 -4.76 -7.05
CA ASP A 151 -12.33 -5.17 -5.85
C ASP A 151 -13.29 -5.71 -4.80
N SER A 152 -12.95 -6.81 -4.14
CA SER A 152 -13.81 -7.45 -3.13
C SER A 152 -14.19 -6.51 -1.98
N THR A 153 -13.38 -5.49 -1.70
CA THR A 153 -13.71 -4.48 -0.69
C THR A 153 -14.86 -3.55 -1.12
N ASN A 154 -15.17 -3.49 -2.44
CA ASN A 154 -16.11 -2.50 -3.00
C ASN A 154 -17.60 -2.80 -2.76
N ILE A 155 -17.91 -3.69 -1.83
CA ILE A 155 -19.28 -3.94 -1.35
C ILE A 155 -19.68 -3.03 -0.17
N ILE A 156 -18.79 -2.17 0.29
CA ILE A 156 -19.06 -1.16 1.33
C ILE A 156 -19.68 0.10 0.74
N THR A 157 -20.37 0.86 1.60
CA THR A 157 -20.73 2.26 1.36
C THR A 157 -19.99 3.11 2.37
N PRO A 158 -18.85 3.71 1.99
CA PRO A 158 -18.00 4.42 2.94
C PRO A 158 -18.55 5.82 3.27
N GLU A 159 -18.06 6.43 4.35
CA GLU A 159 -18.24 7.86 4.66
C GLU A 159 -17.49 8.77 3.69
N LEU A 160 -16.35 8.27 3.18
CA LEU A 160 -15.46 8.98 2.26
C LEU A 160 -14.72 7.99 1.37
N SER A 161 -14.59 8.31 0.09
CA SER A 161 -13.67 7.63 -0.82
C SER A 161 -12.41 8.46 -1.04
N LEU A 162 -11.24 7.82 -1.10
CA LEU A 162 -9.97 8.48 -1.40
C LEU A 162 -9.23 7.72 -2.50
N ILE A 163 -8.79 8.44 -3.54
CA ILE A 163 -7.96 7.89 -4.62
C ILE A 163 -6.62 8.61 -4.61
N THR A 164 -5.53 7.85 -4.41
CA THR A 164 -4.19 8.42 -4.23
C THR A 164 -3.63 8.96 -5.56
N ASN A 165 -3.29 8.08 -6.48
CA ASN A 165 -2.83 8.44 -7.82
C ASN A 165 -3.15 7.33 -8.83
N ILE A 166 -2.93 7.64 -10.11
CA ILE A 166 -3.03 6.69 -11.22
C ILE A 166 -1.66 6.50 -11.83
N GLY A 167 -1.29 5.25 -12.04
CA GLY A 167 -0.05 4.88 -12.71
C GLY A 167 -0.18 3.54 -13.39
N TRP A 168 0.78 3.21 -14.23
CA TRP A 168 0.86 1.95 -14.93
C TRP A 168 1.16 0.81 -13.97
N ASP A 169 0.16 0.03 -13.65
CA ASP A 169 0.27 -1.21 -12.89
C ASP A 169 -0.92 -2.11 -13.20
N HIS A 170 -0.72 -3.43 -13.14
CA HIS A 170 -1.75 -4.44 -13.43
C HIS A 170 -2.48 -4.23 -14.77
N THR A 171 -1.78 -3.79 -15.81
CA THR A 171 -2.37 -3.41 -17.10
C THR A 171 -3.16 -4.54 -17.77
N ALA A 172 -2.77 -5.80 -17.55
CA ALA A 172 -3.51 -6.97 -18.04
C ALA A 172 -4.96 -7.06 -17.49
N PHE A 173 -5.28 -6.34 -16.41
CA PHE A 173 -6.59 -6.39 -15.74
C PHE A 173 -7.31 -5.05 -15.73
N LEU A 174 -6.56 -3.95 -15.58
CA LEU A 174 -7.13 -2.63 -15.35
C LEU A 174 -7.20 -1.77 -16.62
N GLY A 175 -6.58 -2.24 -17.73
CA GLY A 175 -6.54 -1.53 -18.99
C GLY A 175 -5.16 -1.03 -19.38
N ASN A 176 -5.02 -0.62 -20.64
CA ASN A 176 -3.76 -0.23 -21.27
C ASN A 176 -3.61 1.28 -21.43
N THR A 177 -4.43 2.06 -20.74
CA THR A 177 -4.35 3.53 -20.69
C THR A 177 -4.62 4.04 -19.27
N LEU A 178 -4.04 5.19 -18.91
CA LEU A 178 -4.30 5.80 -17.60
C LEU A 178 -5.80 6.08 -17.37
N PRO A 179 -6.58 6.56 -18.37
CA PRO A 179 -8.04 6.71 -18.21
C PRO A 179 -8.79 5.39 -17.95
N GLU A 180 -8.35 4.26 -18.51
CA GLU A 180 -8.97 2.95 -18.23
C GLU A 180 -8.69 2.52 -16.79
N ILE A 181 -7.44 2.63 -16.33
CA ILE A 181 -7.04 2.34 -14.95
C ILE A 181 -7.78 3.27 -13.98
N ALA A 182 -7.95 4.55 -14.33
CA ALA A 182 -8.71 5.51 -13.54
C ALA A 182 -10.19 5.11 -13.42
N ARG A 183 -10.84 4.62 -14.50
CA ARG A 183 -12.24 4.15 -14.44
C ARG A 183 -12.41 2.98 -13.48
N GLU A 184 -11.49 2.03 -13.47
CA GLU A 184 -11.53 0.92 -12.52
C GLU A 184 -11.42 1.41 -11.07
N LYS A 185 -10.51 2.37 -10.79
CA LYS A 185 -10.35 2.93 -9.46
C LYS A 185 -11.50 3.85 -9.06
N ALA A 186 -12.05 4.62 -9.99
CA ALA A 186 -13.24 5.45 -9.78
C ALA A 186 -14.50 4.63 -9.39
N GLY A 187 -14.47 3.31 -9.57
CA GLY A 187 -15.54 2.42 -9.11
C GLY A 187 -15.79 2.41 -7.61
N ILE A 188 -14.88 2.98 -6.79
CA ILE A 188 -15.12 3.17 -5.35
C ILE A 188 -15.93 4.43 -5.02
N ILE A 189 -16.17 5.31 -5.99
CA ILE A 189 -17.01 6.50 -5.81
C ILE A 189 -18.47 6.07 -5.73
N LYS A 190 -19.12 6.36 -4.61
CA LYS A 190 -20.50 5.94 -4.30
C LYS A 190 -21.46 7.11 -4.33
N ALA A 191 -22.74 6.80 -4.53
CA ALA A 191 -23.80 7.81 -4.62
C ALA A 191 -23.86 8.68 -3.35
N GLY A 192 -23.72 10.00 -3.52
CA GLY A 192 -23.76 10.98 -2.44
C GLY A 192 -22.58 10.96 -1.46
N VAL A 193 -21.58 10.13 -1.69
CA VAL A 193 -20.39 10.00 -0.83
C VAL A 193 -19.27 10.88 -1.36
N PRO A 194 -18.68 11.79 -0.56
CA PRO A 194 -17.60 12.64 -1.00
C PRO A 194 -16.36 11.82 -1.40
N VAL A 195 -15.64 12.31 -2.41
CA VAL A 195 -14.39 11.69 -2.87
C VAL A 195 -13.24 12.68 -2.88
N VAL A 196 -12.09 12.26 -2.36
CA VAL A 196 -10.82 12.99 -2.43
C VAL A 196 -9.92 12.32 -3.47
N ILE A 197 -9.37 13.12 -4.38
CA ILE A 197 -8.31 12.75 -5.31
C ILE A 197 -7.03 13.42 -4.80
N SER A 198 -6.01 12.63 -4.43
CA SER A 198 -4.79 13.18 -3.82
C SER A 198 -3.91 13.93 -4.82
N GLU A 199 -3.89 13.47 -6.08
CA GLU A 199 -3.04 14.01 -7.14
C GLU A 199 -3.85 14.20 -8.43
N THR A 200 -3.88 15.43 -8.94
CA THR A 200 -4.50 15.76 -10.22
C THR A 200 -3.58 15.36 -11.36
N GLN A 201 -4.08 14.55 -12.27
CA GLN A 201 -3.36 14.11 -13.47
C GLN A 201 -4.23 14.45 -14.69
N PRO A 202 -3.72 15.23 -15.67
CA PRO A 202 -4.52 15.71 -16.80
C PRO A 202 -5.26 14.60 -17.56
N GLU A 203 -4.63 13.43 -17.69
CA GLU A 203 -5.19 12.29 -18.43
C GLU A 203 -6.36 11.61 -17.70
N THR A 204 -6.51 11.83 -16.39
CA THR A 204 -7.47 11.08 -15.55
C THR A 204 -8.48 11.97 -14.83
N GLU A 205 -8.24 13.28 -14.75
CA GLU A 205 -9.10 14.23 -14.04
C GLU A 205 -10.55 14.16 -14.51
N GLU A 206 -10.77 14.19 -15.83
CA GLU A 206 -12.11 14.15 -16.41
C GLU A 206 -12.85 12.83 -16.07
N VAL A 207 -12.14 11.71 -15.98
CA VAL A 207 -12.73 10.41 -15.57
C VAL A 207 -13.33 10.52 -14.17
N PHE A 208 -12.60 11.15 -13.24
CA PHE A 208 -13.08 11.31 -11.86
C PHE A 208 -14.21 12.30 -11.75
N ARG A 209 -14.12 13.45 -12.44
CA ARG A 209 -15.19 14.47 -12.46
C ARG A 209 -16.50 13.89 -13.01
N LYS A 210 -16.41 13.17 -14.14
CA LYS A 210 -17.56 12.50 -14.73
C LYS A 210 -18.18 11.48 -13.79
N LYS A 211 -17.35 10.62 -13.17
CA LYS A 211 -17.83 9.61 -12.24
C LYS A 211 -18.47 10.22 -10.99
N ALA A 212 -17.88 11.25 -10.43
CA ALA A 212 -18.45 11.97 -9.28
C ALA A 212 -19.80 12.61 -9.64
N ALA A 213 -19.91 13.23 -10.82
CA ALA A 213 -21.18 13.80 -11.29
C ALA A 213 -22.27 12.71 -11.48
N GLU A 214 -21.94 11.56 -12.08
CA GLU A 214 -22.84 10.42 -12.22
C GLU A 214 -23.36 9.92 -10.85
N MET A 215 -22.51 9.97 -9.82
CA MET A 215 -22.82 9.51 -8.47
C MET A 215 -23.36 10.64 -7.57
N GLN A 216 -23.53 11.88 -8.09
CA GLN A 216 -23.90 13.03 -7.29
C GLN A 216 -23.02 13.18 -6.05
N ALA A 217 -21.72 12.90 -6.20
CA ALA A 217 -20.71 12.93 -5.15
C ALA A 217 -19.88 14.21 -5.25
N ASP A 218 -19.67 14.86 -4.12
CA ASP A 218 -18.72 15.98 -4.04
C ASP A 218 -17.31 15.48 -4.29
N ILE A 219 -16.56 16.15 -5.19
CA ILE A 219 -15.18 15.79 -5.53
C ILE A 219 -14.20 16.88 -5.12
N TYR A 220 -13.12 16.48 -4.46
CA TYR A 220 -12.08 17.35 -3.93
C TYR A 220 -10.71 16.92 -4.45
N PHE A 221 -10.06 17.77 -5.24
CA PHE A 221 -8.67 17.54 -5.66
C PHE A 221 -7.74 18.17 -4.63
N ALA A 222 -7.03 17.33 -3.88
CA ALA A 222 -6.26 17.75 -2.72
C ALA A 222 -5.13 18.73 -3.08
N ASP A 223 -4.48 18.53 -4.23
CA ASP A 223 -3.39 19.37 -4.75
C ASP A 223 -3.85 20.71 -5.34
N GLN A 224 -5.15 20.85 -5.62
CA GLN A 224 -5.77 22.14 -5.98
C GLN A 224 -6.22 22.93 -4.76
N LEU A 225 -6.36 22.28 -3.60
CA LEU A 225 -6.87 22.88 -2.37
C LEU A 225 -5.77 23.21 -1.36
N TYR A 226 -4.73 22.38 -1.29
CA TYR A 226 -3.68 22.47 -0.28
C TYR A 226 -2.32 22.35 -0.92
N ASP A 227 -1.38 23.21 -0.51
CA ASP A 227 0.01 23.06 -0.90
C ASP A 227 0.80 22.36 0.21
N ILE A 228 1.77 21.53 -0.19
CA ILE A 228 2.65 20.83 0.74
C ILE A 228 4.07 20.78 0.18
N SER A 229 5.04 21.09 1.02
CA SER A 229 6.46 21.03 0.68
C SER A 229 7.28 20.38 1.80
N VAL A 230 8.48 19.97 1.48
CA VAL A 230 9.44 19.49 2.51
C VAL A 230 10.17 20.70 3.07
N ARG A 231 10.12 20.90 4.38
CA ARG A 231 10.88 21.94 5.09
C ARG A 231 12.33 21.51 5.34
N SER A 232 12.46 20.30 5.87
CA SER A 232 13.77 19.72 6.17
C SER A 232 13.72 18.22 5.87
N PHE A 233 14.73 17.77 5.17
CA PHE A 233 14.95 16.36 4.87
C PHE A 233 16.45 16.11 4.85
N THR A 234 16.91 15.16 5.66
CA THR A 234 18.20 14.51 5.49
C THR A 234 17.94 13.02 5.30
N ALA A 235 18.74 12.39 4.44
CA ALA A 235 18.49 11.01 4.04
C ALA A 235 18.51 10.00 5.20
N ASP A 236 19.23 10.33 6.26
CA ASP A 236 19.43 9.57 7.49
C ASP A 236 18.53 10.05 8.64
N ALA A 237 17.71 11.09 8.43
CA ALA A 237 16.84 11.59 9.47
C ALA A 237 15.72 10.59 9.83
N PRO A 238 15.42 10.39 11.12
CA PRO A 238 14.31 9.53 11.54
C PRO A 238 12.93 10.11 11.19
N HIS A 239 12.86 11.42 10.90
CA HIS A 239 11.64 12.15 10.55
C HIS A 239 11.92 13.20 9.48
N ALA A 240 10.90 13.51 8.69
CA ALA A 240 10.87 14.67 7.79
C ALA A 240 9.82 15.68 8.29
N ASP A 241 10.11 16.97 8.15
CA ASP A 241 9.17 18.05 8.41
C ASP A 241 8.52 18.48 7.11
N TYR A 242 7.20 18.41 7.07
CA TYR A 242 6.37 18.85 5.97
C TYR A 242 5.68 20.18 6.31
N LEU A 243 5.76 21.15 5.40
CA LEU A 243 5.01 22.41 5.47
C LEU A 243 3.71 22.24 4.70
N LEU A 244 2.59 22.27 5.41
CA LEU A 244 1.27 22.21 4.82
C LEU A 244 0.66 23.62 4.85
N GLN A 245 0.31 24.16 3.69
CA GLN A 245 -0.40 25.43 3.53
C GLN A 245 -1.89 25.15 3.34
N ASP A 246 -2.68 25.51 4.33
CA ASP A 246 -4.15 25.52 4.25
C ASP A 246 -4.65 26.97 4.08
N PRO A 247 -5.37 27.30 2.99
CA PRO A 247 -5.89 28.65 2.79
C PRO A 247 -6.77 29.19 3.93
N GLY A 248 -7.45 28.29 4.67
CA GLY A 248 -8.32 28.64 5.80
C GLY A 248 -7.63 28.71 7.16
N LYS A 249 -6.48 28.03 7.33
CA LYS A 249 -5.77 27.91 8.61
C LYS A 249 -4.36 28.48 8.60
N GLY A 250 -3.78 28.72 7.42
CA GLY A 250 -2.39 29.14 7.26
C GLY A 250 -1.41 27.96 7.22
N LEU A 251 -0.15 28.24 7.60
CA LEU A 251 0.96 27.30 7.52
C LEU A 251 1.01 26.40 8.76
N GLN A 252 1.08 25.10 8.53
CA GLN A 252 1.23 24.08 9.59
C GLN A 252 2.49 23.25 9.32
N VAL A 253 3.17 22.81 10.38
CA VAL A 253 4.31 21.88 10.28
C VAL A 253 3.86 20.50 10.73
N LEU A 254 3.97 19.53 9.85
CA LEU A 254 3.68 18.12 10.14
C LEU A 254 4.98 17.33 10.14
N GLN A 255 5.31 16.71 11.26
CA GLN A 255 6.46 15.83 11.39
C GLN A 255 6.03 14.38 11.13
N SER A 256 6.74 13.67 10.23
CA SER A 256 6.43 12.27 9.90
C SER A 256 7.69 11.39 9.88
N PRO A 257 7.61 10.15 10.41
CA PRO A 257 8.67 9.15 10.25
C PRO A 257 8.69 8.51 8.86
N LEU A 258 7.74 8.88 7.99
CA LEU A 258 7.71 8.47 6.60
C LEU A 258 8.46 9.51 5.76
N THR A 259 9.74 9.23 5.51
CA THR A 259 10.68 10.20 4.93
C THR A 259 10.83 10.09 3.41
N GLY A 260 10.11 9.19 2.75
CA GLY A 260 10.04 9.12 1.28
C GLY A 260 9.40 10.38 0.69
N GLN A 261 10.03 11.02 -0.31
CA GLN A 261 9.50 12.25 -0.92
C GLN A 261 8.10 12.08 -1.51
N TYR A 262 7.76 10.89 -1.99
CA TYR A 262 6.42 10.54 -2.46
C TYR A 262 5.33 10.62 -1.37
N GLN A 263 5.72 10.73 -0.09
CA GLN A 263 4.77 10.92 1.01
C GLN A 263 4.11 12.31 1.01
N LEU A 264 4.69 13.29 0.33
CA LEU A 264 4.07 14.61 0.13
C LEU A 264 2.63 14.46 -0.39
N GLN A 265 2.47 13.69 -1.48
CA GLN A 265 1.15 13.50 -2.09
C GLN A 265 0.21 12.72 -1.18
N ASN A 266 0.73 11.73 -0.47
CA ASN A 266 -0.06 10.92 0.45
C ASN A 266 -0.55 11.76 1.64
N ILE A 267 0.33 12.57 2.26
CA ILE A 267 -0.02 13.45 3.39
C ILE A 267 -1.05 14.49 2.96
N ARG A 268 -0.91 15.07 1.75
CA ARG A 268 -1.87 16.01 1.20
C ARG A 268 -3.27 15.39 1.04
N GLY A 269 -3.34 14.18 0.47
CA GLY A 269 -4.59 13.43 0.34
C GLY A 269 -5.21 13.09 1.70
N VAL A 270 -4.38 12.64 2.65
CA VAL A 270 -4.81 12.38 4.04
C VAL A 270 -5.39 13.64 4.68
N TYR A 271 -4.71 14.78 4.58
CA TYR A 271 -5.20 16.04 5.13
C TYR A 271 -6.55 16.43 4.52
N ALA A 272 -6.68 16.38 3.19
CA ALA A 272 -7.93 16.67 2.51
C ALA A 272 -9.06 15.73 2.98
N ALA A 273 -8.78 14.44 3.14
CA ALA A 273 -9.73 13.45 3.64
C ALA A 273 -10.18 13.77 5.07
N LEU A 274 -9.25 14.12 5.96
CA LEU A 274 -9.56 14.49 7.35
C LEU A 274 -10.41 15.78 7.44
N VAL A 275 -10.17 16.75 6.56
CA VAL A 275 -11.03 17.93 6.47
C VAL A 275 -12.46 17.55 6.08
N GLN A 276 -12.65 16.61 5.12
CA GLN A 276 -14.00 16.15 4.77
C GLN A 276 -14.63 15.34 5.90
N LEU A 277 -13.88 14.47 6.58
CA LEU A 277 -14.39 13.73 7.75
C LEU A 277 -14.84 14.68 8.87
N ARG A 278 -14.10 15.77 9.12
CA ARG A 278 -14.54 16.84 10.07
C ARG A 278 -15.89 17.46 9.64
N ARG A 279 -16.09 17.72 8.35
CA ARG A 279 -17.36 18.24 7.80
C ARG A 279 -18.52 17.26 7.97
N LEU A 280 -18.22 15.96 7.95
CA LEU A 280 -19.18 14.87 8.23
C LEU A 280 -19.43 14.67 9.74
N GLY A 281 -18.82 15.49 10.60
CA GLY A 281 -19.05 15.47 12.05
C GLY A 281 -18.04 14.68 12.88
N TRP A 282 -17.01 14.09 12.26
CA TRP A 282 -15.95 13.41 13.01
C TRP A 282 -15.12 14.40 13.82
N GLN A 283 -14.94 14.10 15.11
CA GLN A 283 -14.19 14.95 16.04
C GLN A 283 -12.69 14.64 15.94
N ILE A 284 -12.00 15.32 15.04
CA ILE A 284 -10.56 15.16 14.78
C ILE A 284 -9.89 16.51 15.03
N SER A 285 -9.16 16.65 16.13
CA SER A 285 -8.45 17.89 16.46
C SER A 285 -7.17 18.03 15.61
N ASP A 286 -6.57 19.23 15.59
CA ASP A 286 -5.30 19.46 14.91
C ASP A 286 -4.16 18.74 15.64
N GLU A 287 -4.23 18.63 16.97
CA GLU A 287 -3.28 17.84 17.78
C GLU A 287 -3.36 16.34 17.49
N ALA A 288 -4.58 15.80 17.22
CA ALA A 288 -4.74 14.41 16.82
C ALA A 288 -4.14 14.17 15.43
N LEU A 289 -4.31 15.11 14.48
CA LEU A 289 -3.65 15.08 13.18
C LEU A 289 -2.13 15.04 13.33
N GLU A 290 -1.54 15.99 14.05
CA GLU A 290 -0.08 16.07 14.22
C GLU A 290 0.48 14.82 14.89
N ARG A 291 -0.14 14.37 16.00
CA ARG A 291 0.29 13.15 16.69
C ARG A 291 0.14 11.91 15.82
N GLY A 292 -0.97 11.80 15.08
CA GLY A 292 -1.25 10.66 14.21
C GLY A 292 -0.24 10.53 13.06
N ILE A 293 0.10 11.64 12.40
CA ILE A 293 1.12 11.65 11.34
C ILE A 293 2.50 11.31 11.94
N ARG A 294 2.87 11.89 13.09
CA ARG A 294 4.15 11.64 13.75
C ARG A 294 4.31 10.21 14.24
N LYS A 295 3.24 9.59 14.71
CA LYS A 295 3.25 8.24 15.29
C LYS A 295 2.80 7.14 14.33
N VAL A 296 2.66 7.41 13.04
CA VAL A 296 2.07 6.44 12.10
C VAL A 296 2.73 5.07 12.15
N LYS A 297 4.07 4.99 12.21
CA LYS A 297 4.78 3.70 12.32
C LYS A 297 4.50 3.00 13.65
N SER A 298 4.58 3.69 14.78
CA SER A 298 4.35 3.10 16.10
C SER A 298 2.88 2.72 16.34
N ASN A 299 1.95 3.53 15.86
CA ASN A 299 0.52 3.27 16.02
C ASN A 299 0.02 2.12 15.14
N THR A 300 0.59 1.94 13.94
CA THR A 300 0.01 1.03 12.93
C THR A 300 0.94 -0.08 12.46
N GLY A 301 2.22 -0.03 12.82
CA GLY A 301 3.21 -1.02 12.39
C GLY A 301 3.55 -0.95 10.89
N LEU A 302 3.37 0.21 10.24
CA LEU A 302 3.75 0.38 8.82
C LEU A 302 5.25 0.23 8.63
N ARG A 303 5.65 -0.67 7.72
CA ARG A 303 7.03 -0.98 7.35
C ARG A 303 7.26 -0.84 5.84
N GLY A 304 8.54 -0.82 5.42
CA GLY A 304 8.95 -0.90 4.01
C GLY A 304 8.63 0.33 3.16
N ARG A 305 8.66 1.53 3.74
CA ARG A 305 8.46 2.80 3.03
C ARG A 305 9.61 3.73 3.29
N TRP A 306 10.63 3.69 2.40
CA TRP A 306 11.90 4.38 2.60
C TRP A 306 12.43 4.13 4.01
N GLU A 307 12.53 2.86 4.35
CA GLU A 307 12.88 2.45 5.71
C GLU A 307 14.37 2.29 5.87
N ILE A 308 14.93 3.02 6.84
CA ILE A 308 16.35 2.98 7.17
C ILE A 308 16.56 1.81 8.14
N LEU A 309 17.35 0.82 7.74
CA LEU A 309 17.72 -0.32 8.58
C LEU A 309 19.03 -0.06 9.35
N GLN A 310 19.93 0.67 8.74
CA GLN A 310 21.27 0.95 9.27
C GLN A 310 21.76 2.29 8.74
N GLN A 311 22.64 2.98 9.48
CA GLN A 311 23.15 4.30 9.09
C GLN A 311 24.57 4.28 8.51
N HIS A 312 25.41 3.30 8.85
CA HIS A 312 26.79 3.22 8.41
C HIS A 312 27.18 1.78 8.03
N PRO A 313 27.26 1.41 6.75
CA PRO A 313 26.74 2.14 5.58
C PRO A 313 25.23 2.38 5.71
N LEU A 314 24.74 3.42 5.02
CA LEU A 314 23.29 3.69 5.03
C LEU A 314 22.57 2.59 4.25
N VAL A 315 21.64 1.87 4.90
CA VAL A 315 20.82 0.84 4.27
C VAL A 315 19.37 1.27 4.24
N ILE A 316 18.80 1.40 3.04
CA ILE A 316 17.42 1.82 2.80
C ILE A 316 16.65 0.68 2.13
N VAL A 317 15.46 0.40 2.64
CA VAL A 317 14.52 -0.59 2.07
C VAL A 317 13.24 0.09 1.63
N ASP A 318 12.76 -0.24 0.43
CA ASP A 318 11.46 0.23 -0.07
C ASP A 318 10.74 -0.85 -0.88
N THR A 319 9.41 -0.88 -0.77
CA THR A 319 8.53 -1.84 -1.47
C THR A 319 8.09 -1.39 -2.86
N GLY A 320 8.60 -0.27 -3.38
CA GLY A 320 8.32 0.21 -4.72
C GLY A 320 8.68 -0.84 -5.78
N HIS A 321 7.74 -1.12 -6.70
CA HIS A 321 7.85 -2.26 -7.62
C HIS A 321 7.24 -2.00 -9.01
N ASN A 322 6.86 -0.78 -9.31
CA ASN A 322 6.41 -0.34 -10.63
C ASN A 322 7.19 0.91 -11.07
N LYS A 323 7.11 1.27 -12.35
CA LYS A 323 7.86 2.40 -12.92
C LYS A 323 7.72 3.69 -12.09
N ASN A 324 6.51 4.07 -11.74
CA ASN A 324 6.26 5.29 -10.98
C ASN A 324 6.89 5.24 -9.59
N GLY A 325 6.70 4.12 -8.86
CA GLY A 325 7.30 3.94 -7.53
C GLY A 325 8.83 3.97 -7.58
N ILE A 326 9.44 3.23 -8.51
CA ILE A 326 10.89 3.19 -8.69
C ILE A 326 11.42 4.58 -9.11
N SER A 327 10.71 5.33 -9.96
CA SER A 327 11.12 6.69 -10.34
C SER A 327 11.29 7.60 -9.11
N TYR A 328 10.31 7.62 -8.21
CA TYR A 328 10.39 8.40 -6.96
C TYR A 328 11.58 7.95 -6.09
N ILE A 329 11.78 6.64 -5.96
CA ILE A 329 12.90 6.08 -5.21
C ILE A 329 14.24 6.54 -5.80
N LEU A 330 14.42 6.44 -7.11
CA LEU A 330 15.65 6.83 -7.80
C LEU A 330 15.91 8.33 -7.68
N GLN A 331 14.89 9.17 -7.82
CA GLN A 331 15.00 10.62 -7.61
C GLN A 331 15.49 10.93 -6.21
N GLN A 332 14.94 10.28 -5.20
CA GLN A 332 15.38 10.49 -3.82
C GLN A 332 16.76 9.90 -3.56
N LEU A 333 17.08 8.70 -4.05
CA LEU A 333 18.43 8.12 -3.96
C LEU A 333 19.49 9.06 -4.56
N ALA A 334 19.17 9.78 -5.65
CA ALA A 334 20.07 10.74 -6.25
C ALA A 334 20.42 11.91 -5.33
N THR A 335 19.57 12.26 -4.36
CA THR A 335 19.82 13.34 -3.40
C THR A 335 20.63 12.91 -2.18
N VAL A 336 20.81 11.60 -1.98
CA VAL A 336 21.55 11.05 -0.82
C VAL A 336 23.06 11.11 -1.09
N PRO A 337 23.84 11.85 -0.27
CA PRO A 337 25.30 11.86 -0.37
C PRO A 337 25.85 10.44 -0.15
N ARG A 338 26.71 9.99 -1.05
CA ARG A 338 27.35 8.67 -0.98
C ARG A 338 28.60 8.60 -1.82
N ARG A 339 29.53 7.72 -1.47
CA ARG A 339 30.66 7.38 -2.31
C ARG A 339 30.24 6.42 -3.45
N GLN A 340 29.55 5.33 -3.09
CA GLN A 340 29.09 4.28 -4.00
C GLN A 340 27.66 3.89 -3.67
N LEU A 341 26.87 3.56 -4.70
CA LEU A 341 25.53 2.97 -4.56
C LEU A 341 25.61 1.46 -4.79
N HIS A 342 25.10 0.70 -3.85
CA HIS A 342 24.86 -0.74 -3.94
C HIS A 342 23.38 -1.01 -4.05
N MET A 343 22.94 -1.82 -5.02
CA MET A 343 21.53 -2.12 -5.27
C MET A 343 21.25 -3.62 -5.17
N VAL A 344 20.59 -4.03 -4.10
CA VAL A 344 20.06 -5.40 -3.91
C VAL A 344 18.66 -5.41 -4.52
N ILE A 345 18.54 -6.00 -5.72
CA ILE A 345 17.32 -5.92 -6.54
C ILE A 345 16.81 -7.29 -6.91
N GLY A 346 15.50 -7.51 -6.65
CA GLY A 346 14.75 -8.66 -7.15
C GLY A 346 13.34 -8.25 -7.58
N MET A 347 12.81 -8.91 -8.58
CA MET A 347 11.53 -8.57 -9.22
C MET A 347 10.60 -9.76 -9.29
N VAL A 348 9.38 -9.55 -9.75
CA VAL A 348 8.38 -10.60 -10.02
C VAL A 348 8.05 -10.65 -11.52
N ASN A 349 7.65 -11.83 -12.00
CA ASN A 349 7.47 -12.12 -13.43
C ASN A 349 6.33 -11.33 -14.10
N ASP A 350 5.38 -10.80 -13.35
CA ASP A 350 4.18 -10.13 -13.85
C ASP A 350 4.30 -8.60 -13.94
N LYS A 351 5.51 -8.07 -13.83
CA LYS A 351 5.79 -6.62 -13.91
C LYS A 351 6.56 -6.25 -15.19
N ASP A 352 6.56 -4.97 -15.51
CA ASP A 352 7.37 -4.41 -16.60
C ASP A 352 8.85 -4.34 -16.18
N VAL A 353 9.51 -5.50 -16.21
CA VAL A 353 10.92 -5.64 -15.81
C VAL A 353 11.83 -4.75 -16.67
N SER A 354 11.67 -4.81 -17.99
CA SER A 354 12.49 -4.05 -18.94
C SER A 354 12.42 -2.54 -18.71
N GLY A 355 11.19 -2.04 -18.52
CA GLY A 355 11.00 -0.62 -18.28
C GLY A 355 11.50 -0.14 -16.91
N ILE A 356 11.64 -1.01 -15.92
CA ILE A 356 12.31 -0.69 -14.67
C ILE A 356 13.82 -0.72 -14.85
N LEU A 357 14.37 -1.76 -15.49
CA LEU A 357 15.81 -1.92 -15.70
C LEU A 357 16.41 -0.74 -16.48
N GLU A 358 15.68 -0.21 -17.47
CA GLU A 358 16.09 0.96 -18.24
C GLU A 358 16.31 2.22 -17.39
N MET A 359 15.58 2.36 -16.28
CA MET A 359 15.65 3.52 -15.39
C MET A 359 16.77 3.41 -14.35
N LEU A 360 17.31 2.22 -14.10
CA LEU A 360 18.26 1.99 -13.02
C LEU A 360 19.62 2.61 -13.32
N PRO A 361 20.35 3.17 -12.30
CA PRO A 361 21.63 3.84 -12.46
C PRO A 361 22.72 2.86 -12.90
N LYS A 362 23.48 3.22 -13.95
CA LYS A 362 24.52 2.36 -14.53
C LYS A 362 25.82 2.32 -13.74
N ASP A 363 26.01 3.27 -12.83
CA ASP A 363 27.19 3.43 -11.98
C ASP A 363 27.04 2.74 -10.61
N ALA A 364 25.89 2.09 -10.34
CA ALA A 364 25.68 1.31 -9.15
C ALA A 364 26.28 -0.11 -9.24
N LEU A 365 26.59 -0.70 -8.09
CA LEU A 365 26.96 -2.11 -7.96
C LEU A 365 25.71 -2.94 -7.67
N TYR A 366 25.41 -3.91 -8.54
CA TYR A 366 24.18 -4.71 -8.42
C TYR A 366 24.41 -6.05 -7.75
N TYR A 367 23.43 -6.45 -6.95
CA TYR A 367 23.26 -7.77 -6.35
C TYR A 367 21.87 -8.25 -6.78
N PHE A 368 21.83 -9.01 -7.88
CA PHE A 368 20.60 -9.55 -8.44
C PHE A 368 20.15 -10.74 -7.60
N THR A 369 18.94 -10.66 -7.07
CA THR A 369 18.41 -11.63 -6.13
C THR A 369 16.97 -12.00 -6.46
N GLN A 370 16.40 -12.97 -5.75
CA GLN A 370 14.99 -13.37 -5.87
C GLN A 370 14.38 -13.62 -4.50
N ALA A 371 13.14 -13.24 -4.32
CA ALA A 371 12.39 -13.55 -3.12
C ALA A 371 11.94 -15.03 -3.10
N SER A 372 11.72 -15.58 -1.91
CA SER A 372 11.28 -16.96 -1.69
C SER A 372 9.79 -17.18 -1.98
N VAL A 373 9.31 -16.66 -3.13
CA VAL A 373 7.90 -16.78 -3.55
C VAL A 373 7.80 -17.35 -4.97
N PRO A 374 6.76 -18.15 -5.31
CA PRO A 374 6.68 -18.88 -6.59
C PRO A 374 6.73 -18.01 -7.85
N ARG A 375 6.32 -16.75 -7.77
CA ARG A 375 6.32 -15.80 -8.91
C ARG A 375 7.52 -14.86 -8.95
N ALA A 376 8.52 -15.07 -8.10
CA ALA A 376 9.77 -14.33 -8.20
C ALA A 376 10.43 -14.58 -9.55
N LEU A 377 10.97 -13.53 -10.17
CA LEU A 377 11.83 -13.67 -11.33
C LEU A 377 13.16 -14.27 -10.86
N ASP A 378 13.61 -15.32 -11.54
CA ASP A 378 14.89 -15.95 -11.26
C ASP A 378 16.03 -14.93 -11.32
N ALA A 379 16.92 -14.96 -10.32
CA ALA A 379 17.99 -13.99 -10.16
C ALA A 379 18.99 -13.97 -11.34
N GLY A 380 19.25 -15.15 -11.93
CA GLY A 380 20.09 -15.26 -13.14
C GLY A 380 19.42 -14.64 -14.34
N THR A 381 18.15 -14.94 -14.55
CA THR A 381 17.34 -14.36 -15.62
C THR A 381 17.23 -12.84 -15.49
N LEU A 382 17.07 -12.33 -14.26
CA LEU A 382 17.06 -10.88 -14.00
C LEU A 382 18.40 -10.26 -14.37
N ALA A 383 19.52 -10.88 -14.00
CA ALA A 383 20.88 -10.40 -14.32
C ALA A 383 21.14 -10.40 -15.83
N GLU A 384 20.70 -11.43 -16.56
CA GLU A 384 20.82 -11.50 -18.02
C GLU A 384 20.05 -10.37 -18.70
N GLN A 385 18.81 -10.10 -18.28
CA GLN A 385 18.03 -8.98 -18.80
C GLN A 385 18.69 -7.64 -18.45
N ALA A 386 19.18 -7.48 -17.22
CA ALA A 386 19.86 -6.28 -16.74
C ALA A 386 21.16 -5.97 -17.54
N ALA A 387 21.88 -7.00 -17.95
CA ALA A 387 23.08 -6.84 -18.77
C ALA A 387 22.78 -6.15 -20.12
N GLY A 388 21.61 -6.39 -20.71
CA GLY A 388 21.13 -5.72 -21.92
C GLY A 388 20.95 -4.20 -21.76
N PHE A 389 20.76 -3.72 -20.54
CA PHE A 389 20.68 -2.28 -20.20
C PHE A 389 21.99 -1.71 -19.66
N GLY A 390 23.08 -2.50 -19.68
CA GLY A 390 24.39 -2.10 -19.20
C GLY A 390 24.56 -2.14 -17.69
N LEU A 391 23.64 -2.79 -16.97
CA LEU A 391 23.73 -2.99 -15.52
C LEU A 391 24.60 -4.22 -15.23
N ARG A 392 25.57 -4.08 -14.34
CA ARG A 392 26.54 -5.14 -14.02
C ARG A 392 26.51 -5.45 -12.53
N GLY A 393 26.56 -6.72 -12.17
CA GLY A 393 26.54 -7.14 -10.79
C GLY A 393 26.72 -8.65 -10.59
N ARG A 394 26.50 -9.09 -9.36
CA ARG A 394 26.58 -10.48 -8.94
C ARG A 394 25.18 -11.08 -8.85
N VAL A 395 25.07 -12.37 -9.11
CA VAL A 395 23.82 -13.13 -8.90
C VAL A 395 23.93 -13.85 -7.56
N ILE A 396 23.02 -13.49 -6.65
CA ILE A 396 22.95 -14.07 -5.31
C ILE A 396 21.46 -14.38 -5.03
N PRO A 397 21.00 -15.63 -5.17
CA PRO A 397 19.57 -15.97 -5.14
C PRO A 397 18.85 -15.67 -3.82
N SER A 398 19.55 -15.66 -2.69
CA SER A 398 18.95 -15.35 -1.38
C SER A 398 19.02 -13.84 -1.08
N VAL A 399 17.89 -13.20 -0.78
CA VAL A 399 17.85 -11.78 -0.44
C VAL A 399 18.68 -11.43 0.80
N PRO A 400 18.59 -12.19 1.91
CA PRO A 400 19.47 -11.95 3.07
C PRO A 400 20.96 -12.09 2.72
N ALA A 401 21.33 -13.12 1.94
CA ALA A 401 22.74 -13.29 1.52
C ALA A 401 23.22 -12.19 0.58
N ALA A 402 22.35 -11.68 -0.30
CA ALA A 402 22.67 -10.55 -1.18
C ALA A 402 22.88 -9.25 -0.38
N LEU A 403 22.08 -9.01 0.65
CA LEU A 403 22.30 -7.88 1.56
C LEU A 403 23.58 -8.05 2.38
N GLU A 404 23.87 -9.24 2.89
CA GLU A 404 25.10 -9.54 3.62
C GLU A 404 26.34 -9.29 2.74
N GLU A 405 26.35 -9.78 1.50
CA GLU A 405 27.43 -9.52 0.54
C GLU A 405 27.59 -8.03 0.25
N ALA A 406 26.47 -7.29 0.06
CA ALA A 406 26.53 -5.86 -0.14
C ALA A 406 27.14 -5.14 1.06
N LEU A 407 26.78 -5.53 2.30
CA LEU A 407 27.35 -4.99 3.53
C LEU A 407 28.86 -5.28 3.67
N GLN A 408 29.32 -6.45 3.25
CA GLN A 408 30.75 -6.81 3.28
C GLN A 408 31.59 -6.02 2.27
N GLN A 409 30.99 -5.58 1.16
CA GLN A 409 31.66 -4.82 0.11
C GLN A 409 31.58 -3.30 0.31
N ALA A 410 30.65 -2.83 1.12
CA ALA A 410 30.38 -1.41 1.31
C ALA A 410 31.30 -0.78 2.36
N ASP A 411 31.76 0.43 2.10
CA ASP A 411 32.36 1.30 3.12
C ASP A 411 31.27 2.07 3.90
N ALA A 412 31.65 2.65 5.03
CA ALA A 412 30.73 3.40 5.91
C ALA A 412 30.03 4.59 5.21
N SER A 413 30.62 5.14 4.14
CA SER A 413 30.07 6.25 3.34
C SER A 413 29.28 5.80 2.10
N ASP A 414 29.09 4.51 1.93
CA ASP A 414 28.29 3.96 0.83
C ASP A 414 26.81 3.91 1.20
N LEU A 415 25.99 3.75 0.17
CA LEU A 415 24.54 3.60 0.29
C LEU A 415 24.12 2.24 -0.29
N ILE A 416 23.40 1.46 0.49
CA ILE A 416 22.79 0.20 0.05
C ILE A 416 21.29 0.42 -0.07
N PHE A 417 20.72 0.14 -1.23
CA PHE A 417 19.28 0.09 -1.45
C PHE A 417 18.83 -1.35 -1.64
N VAL A 418 17.74 -1.75 -0.94
CA VAL A 418 17.12 -3.07 -1.08
C VAL A 418 15.67 -2.90 -1.56
N GLY A 419 15.31 -3.50 -2.69
CA GLY A 419 13.95 -3.33 -3.21
C GLY A 419 13.68 -3.97 -4.57
N GLY A 420 12.79 -3.33 -5.35
CA GLY A 420 12.29 -3.83 -6.63
C GLY A 420 11.06 -4.72 -6.50
N SER A 421 10.75 -5.20 -5.30
CA SER A 421 9.56 -5.97 -4.99
C SER A 421 9.20 -5.87 -3.50
N THR A 422 7.90 -5.90 -3.20
CA THR A 422 7.42 -6.03 -1.82
C THR A 422 7.97 -7.28 -1.13
N PHE A 423 8.15 -8.37 -1.87
CA PHE A 423 8.65 -9.63 -1.33
C PHE A 423 10.14 -9.56 -1.00
N VAL A 424 10.94 -8.90 -1.82
CA VAL A 424 12.37 -8.65 -1.54
C VAL A 424 12.51 -7.79 -0.27
N ALA A 425 11.75 -6.71 -0.16
CA ALA A 425 11.75 -5.89 1.04
C ALA A 425 11.34 -6.67 2.30
N ALA A 426 10.35 -7.56 2.18
CA ALA A 426 9.84 -8.36 3.30
C ALA A 426 10.89 -9.30 3.91
N GLU A 427 11.85 -9.81 3.12
CA GLU A 427 12.87 -10.75 3.61
C GLU A 427 13.98 -10.10 4.44
N VAL A 428 14.07 -8.76 4.43
CA VAL A 428 15.07 -8.02 5.21
C VAL A 428 14.43 -7.13 6.29
N LEU A 429 13.09 -6.95 6.29
CA LEU A 429 12.36 -6.17 7.28
C LEU A 429 11.96 -7.01 8.49
#